data_eb0163bafaffafe4413dc6831154aed2
#
_entry.id   eb0163bafaffafe4413dc6831154aed2
#
_cell.length_a   1.000
_cell.length_b   1.000
_cell.length_c   1.000
_cell.angle_alpha   90.00
_cell.angle_beta   90.00
_cell.angle_gamma   90.00
#
_symmetry.space_group_name_H-M   'P 1'
#
loop_
_entity.id
_entity.type
_entity.pdbx_description
1 polymer ?
#
loop_
_entity_poly.entity_id
_entity_poly.type
_entity_poly.pdbx_seq_one_letter_code
_entity_poly.pdbx_strand_id
1 'polypeptide(L)'
;MGRRTTTTIIALGLLVASPLMARRLTTTQMRENTIRINALELEEPAPEPIPEPVPEPAPEPQTWVFDSGRLNFDFDKSVVKPQYFELLRNVKDYAEQKDLKLTIIGHTDSKGSDAYNMALGMRRAVAVRDKLLEFGLNPARILGVESRGESEPIAPNDTAEGRFENRRIEFKTTK
;
A
#
# COMPACT_ATOMS: atom_id res chain seq x y z
N MET A 1 -13.08 39.48 -1.56
CA MET A 1 -14.25 39.95 -2.34
C MET A 1 -13.78 40.23 -3.76
N GLY A 2 -14.32 39.59 -4.81
CA GLY A 2 -13.93 39.83 -6.20
C GLY A 2 -14.27 38.63 -7.07
N ARG A 3 -15.55 38.39 -7.31
CA ARG A 3 -16.04 37.42 -8.30
C ARG A 3 -15.72 37.95 -9.71
N ARG A 4 -14.97 37.20 -10.49
CA ARG A 4 -14.82 37.43 -11.93
C ARG A 4 -15.82 36.56 -12.66
N THR A 5 -16.87 37.18 -13.18
CA THR A 5 -17.87 36.61 -14.08
C THR A 5 -17.29 36.60 -15.51
N THR A 6 -17.12 35.43 -16.09
CA THR A 6 -16.73 35.28 -17.50
C THR A 6 -17.98 35.33 -18.36
N THR A 7 -18.15 36.41 -19.13
CA THR A 7 -19.25 36.59 -20.05
C THR A 7 -18.90 35.88 -21.37
N THR A 8 -19.66 34.83 -21.70
CA THR A 8 -19.57 34.16 -23.01
C THR A 8 -20.37 34.94 -24.04
N ILE A 9 -19.70 35.53 -25.02
CA ILE A 9 -20.33 36.20 -26.14
C ILE A 9 -20.68 35.12 -27.18
N ILE A 10 -21.96 34.87 -27.37
CA ILE A 10 -22.47 34.06 -28.49
C ILE A 10 -22.60 34.99 -29.69
N ALA A 11 -21.73 34.81 -30.68
CA ALA A 11 -21.85 35.50 -31.96
C ALA A 11 -22.92 34.83 -32.83
N LEU A 12 -24.07 35.47 -32.94
CA LEU A 12 -25.16 35.06 -33.82
C LEU A 12 -24.80 35.51 -35.25
N GLY A 13 -24.27 34.59 -36.07
CA GLY A 13 -24.02 34.83 -37.49
C GLY A 13 -25.31 34.87 -38.28
N LEU A 14 -25.68 36.04 -38.74
CA LEU A 14 -26.80 36.26 -39.65
C LEU A 14 -26.45 35.71 -41.05
N LEU A 15 -26.99 34.55 -41.41
CA LEU A 15 -26.86 33.98 -42.74
C LEU A 15 -27.82 34.68 -43.70
N VAL A 16 -27.33 35.58 -44.54
CA VAL A 16 -28.10 36.18 -45.62
C VAL A 16 -28.34 35.13 -46.71
N ALA A 17 -29.59 34.64 -46.80
CA ALA A 17 -29.98 33.71 -47.84
C ALA A 17 -30.23 34.45 -49.13
N SER A 18 -29.32 34.30 -50.11
CA SER A 18 -29.58 34.71 -51.51
C SER A 18 -30.58 33.75 -52.13
N PRO A 19 -31.59 34.27 -52.88
CA PRO A 19 -32.54 33.42 -53.60
C PRO A 19 -31.90 32.94 -54.91
N LEU A 20 -31.18 31.83 -54.88
CA LEU A 20 -30.67 31.22 -56.08
C LEU A 20 -31.47 29.95 -56.39
N MET A 21 -32.37 30.07 -57.37
CA MET A 21 -32.99 29.03 -58.20
C MET A 21 -33.14 27.65 -57.58
N ALA A 22 -34.34 27.35 -57.11
CA ALA A 22 -34.76 25.99 -56.79
C ALA A 22 -34.67 25.08 -58.03
N ARG A 23 -33.51 24.49 -58.27
CA ARG A 23 -33.37 23.39 -59.22
C ARG A 23 -34.10 22.19 -58.61
N ARG A 24 -35.24 21.81 -59.21
CA ARG A 24 -35.93 20.61 -58.82
C ARG A 24 -34.99 19.42 -59.02
N LEU A 25 -34.53 18.83 -57.96
CA LEU A 25 -33.78 17.61 -57.99
C LEU A 25 -34.67 16.49 -58.55
N THR A 26 -34.12 15.69 -59.47
CA THR A 26 -34.84 14.54 -60.02
C THR A 26 -34.97 13.46 -58.93
N THR A 27 -35.98 12.61 -59.06
CA THR A 27 -36.24 11.50 -58.12
C THR A 27 -35.00 10.62 -57.93
N THR A 28 -34.14 10.50 -58.95
CA THR A 28 -32.91 9.75 -58.92
C THR A 28 -31.85 10.44 -58.00
N GLN A 29 -31.72 11.77 -58.10
CA GLN A 29 -30.80 12.56 -57.25
C GLN A 29 -31.25 12.57 -55.78
N MET A 30 -32.56 12.55 -55.53
CA MET A 30 -33.08 12.40 -54.17
C MET A 30 -32.74 11.02 -53.59
N ARG A 31 -32.84 9.95 -54.37
CA ARG A 31 -32.48 8.60 -53.95
C ARG A 31 -31.00 8.48 -53.64
N GLU A 32 -30.12 9.01 -54.50
CA GLU A 32 -28.68 8.99 -54.27
C GLU A 32 -28.27 9.80 -53.04
N ASN A 33 -28.87 10.95 -52.79
CA ASN A 33 -28.64 11.73 -51.59
C ASN A 33 -29.12 11.02 -50.32
N THR A 34 -30.30 10.34 -50.39
CA THR A 34 -30.82 9.56 -49.27
C THR A 34 -29.90 8.38 -48.95
N ILE A 35 -29.34 7.72 -49.96
CA ILE A 35 -28.39 6.61 -49.79
C ILE A 35 -27.08 7.13 -49.20
N ARG A 36 -26.60 8.32 -49.62
CA ARG A 36 -25.38 8.92 -49.03
C ARG A 36 -25.57 9.36 -47.57
N ILE A 37 -26.74 9.89 -47.21
CA ILE A 37 -27.04 10.26 -45.83
C ILE A 37 -27.11 9.02 -44.94
N ASN A 38 -27.74 7.94 -45.42
CA ASN A 38 -27.81 6.67 -44.68
C ASN A 38 -26.45 5.93 -44.60
N ALA A 39 -25.53 6.19 -45.54
CA ALA A 39 -24.16 5.63 -45.48
C ALA A 39 -23.21 6.42 -44.56
N LEU A 40 -23.58 7.66 -44.18
CA LEU A 40 -22.89 8.46 -43.18
C LEU A 40 -23.45 8.30 -41.76
N GLU A 41 -24.53 7.50 -41.64
CA GLU A 41 -25.20 7.26 -40.38
C GLU A 41 -24.51 6.04 -39.70
N LEU A 42 -23.78 6.36 -38.67
CA LEU A 42 -23.44 5.45 -37.57
C LEU A 42 -22.39 4.37 -37.88
N GLU A 43 -21.15 4.78 -38.07
CA GLU A 43 -20.14 4.11 -37.32
C GLU A 43 -20.22 4.62 -35.86
N GLU A 44 -21.04 3.97 -35.03
CA GLU A 44 -20.88 4.09 -33.59
C GLU A 44 -19.39 3.81 -33.27
N PRO A 45 -18.70 4.72 -32.61
CA PRO A 45 -17.34 4.41 -32.19
C PRO A 45 -17.41 3.10 -31.37
N ALA A 46 -16.63 2.12 -31.80
CA ALA A 46 -16.53 0.85 -31.06
C ALA A 46 -16.40 1.19 -29.57
N PRO A 47 -17.17 0.53 -28.67
CA PRO A 47 -17.09 0.81 -27.25
C PRO A 47 -15.61 0.70 -26.87
N GLU A 48 -15.07 1.79 -26.29
CA GLU A 48 -13.72 1.76 -25.75
C GLU A 48 -13.60 0.53 -24.86
N PRO A 49 -12.53 -0.26 -24.97
CA PRO A 49 -12.36 -1.42 -24.14
C PRO A 49 -12.48 -0.95 -22.68
N ILE A 50 -13.44 -1.51 -21.97
CA ILE A 50 -13.62 -1.28 -20.54
C ILE A 50 -12.24 -1.57 -19.92
N PRO A 51 -11.58 -0.60 -19.26
CA PRO A 51 -10.31 -0.85 -18.65
C PRO A 51 -10.49 -2.05 -17.70
N GLU A 52 -9.68 -3.09 -17.93
CA GLU A 52 -9.67 -4.24 -17.03
C GLU A 52 -9.52 -3.68 -15.61
N PRO A 53 -10.29 -4.18 -14.62
CA PRO A 53 -10.17 -3.71 -13.25
C PRO A 53 -8.71 -3.87 -12.85
N VAL A 54 -8.05 -2.74 -12.63
CA VAL A 54 -6.69 -2.72 -12.08
C VAL A 54 -6.77 -3.54 -10.79
N PRO A 55 -6.01 -4.65 -10.65
CA PRO A 55 -6.06 -5.43 -9.42
C PRO A 55 -5.80 -4.47 -8.26
N GLU A 56 -6.73 -4.45 -7.30
CA GLU A 56 -6.55 -3.66 -6.07
C GLU A 56 -5.16 -4.00 -5.52
N PRO A 57 -4.32 -3.00 -5.22
CA PRO A 57 -3.02 -3.26 -4.63
C PRO A 57 -3.24 -4.13 -3.40
N ALA A 58 -2.52 -5.25 -3.33
CA ALA A 58 -2.58 -6.14 -2.18
C ALA A 58 -2.41 -5.28 -0.90
N PRO A 59 -3.22 -5.49 0.14
CA PRO A 59 -3.15 -4.68 1.35
C PRO A 59 -1.71 -4.67 1.84
N GLU A 60 -1.13 -3.47 1.93
CA GLU A 60 0.25 -3.32 2.37
C GLU A 60 0.41 -3.96 3.76
N PRO A 61 1.48 -4.73 3.99
CA PRO A 61 1.70 -5.35 5.27
C PRO A 61 1.82 -4.26 6.34
N GLN A 62 0.85 -4.25 7.26
CA GLN A 62 0.85 -3.27 8.36
C GLN A 62 1.91 -3.67 9.37
N THR A 63 2.90 -2.82 9.57
CA THR A 63 3.89 -2.98 10.65
C THR A 63 3.27 -2.43 11.94
N TRP A 64 2.84 -3.32 12.82
CA TRP A 64 2.39 -2.92 14.15
C TRP A 64 3.60 -2.88 15.07
N VAL A 65 4.03 -1.69 15.43
CA VAL A 65 4.87 -1.50 16.61
C VAL A 65 3.90 -1.47 17.79
N PHE A 66 3.88 -2.52 18.60
CA PHE A 66 3.07 -2.53 19.82
C PHE A 66 3.61 -1.45 20.76
N ASP A 67 2.95 -0.30 20.78
CA ASP A 67 3.42 0.94 21.42
C ASP A 67 3.43 0.88 22.97
N SER A 68 2.73 -0.07 23.56
CA SER A 68 2.62 -0.20 25.03
C SER A 68 3.69 -1.05 25.70
N GLY A 69 4.71 -1.46 24.96
CA GLY A 69 5.81 -2.28 25.51
C GLY A 69 6.73 -2.77 24.43
N ARG A 70 7.61 -1.91 23.91
CA ARG A 70 8.68 -2.35 23.01
C ARG A 70 9.46 -3.47 23.68
N LEU A 71 9.54 -4.62 23.00
CA LEU A 71 10.36 -5.72 23.47
C LEU A 71 11.81 -5.38 23.20
N ASN A 72 12.51 -4.93 24.25
CA ASN A 72 13.89 -4.52 24.18
C ASN A 72 14.83 -5.54 24.81
N PHE A 73 16.04 -5.63 24.28
CA PHE A 73 17.10 -6.51 24.78
C PHE A 73 18.19 -5.73 25.48
N ASP A 74 18.83 -6.39 26.43
CA ASP A 74 20.08 -5.90 26.99
C ASP A 74 21.18 -5.93 25.93
N PHE A 75 22.25 -5.19 26.20
CA PHE A 75 23.41 -5.19 25.33
C PHE A 75 23.94 -6.63 25.18
N ASP A 76 24.16 -7.03 23.94
CA ASP A 76 24.67 -8.34 23.55
C ASP A 76 23.87 -9.55 24.07
N LYS A 77 22.60 -9.36 24.42
CA LYS A 77 21.69 -10.44 24.85
C LYS A 77 20.63 -10.73 23.79
N SER A 78 20.24 -12.02 23.75
CA SER A 78 19.12 -12.51 22.95
C SER A 78 18.06 -13.26 23.78
N VAL A 79 18.16 -13.20 25.13
CA VAL A 79 17.21 -13.83 26.04
C VAL A 79 16.02 -12.91 26.26
N VAL A 80 14.81 -13.42 26.03
CA VAL A 80 13.57 -12.69 26.31
C VAL A 80 13.32 -12.61 27.80
N LYS A 81 13.22 -11.39 28.33
CA LYS A 81 12.99 -11.17 29.77
C LYS A 81 11.57 -11.51 30.17
N PRO A 82 11.35 -12.02 31.41
CA PRO A 82 10.02 -12.37 31.89
C PRO A 82 9.00 -11.22 31.85
N GLN A 83 9.46 -9.98 32.01
CA GLN A 83 8.61 -8.78 31.94
C GLN A 83 7.86 -8.63 30.60
N TYR A 84 8.35 -9.26 29.52
CA TYR A 84 7.73 -9.23 28.21
C TYR A 84 6.81 -10.42 27.91
N PHE A 85 6.67 -11.35 28.84
CA PHE A 85 5.87 -12.56 28.60
C PHE A 85 4.38 -12.25 28.43
N GLU A 86 3.87 -11.30 29.19
CA GLU A 86 2.48 -10.84 29.04
C GLU A 86 2.27 -10.15 27.68
N LEU A 87 3.21 -9.30 27.26
CA LEU A 87 3.20 -8.68 25.95
C LEU A 87 3.13 -9.72 24.83
N LEU A 88 3.96 -10.78 24.92
CA LEU A 88 4.00 -11.84 23.91
C LEU A 88 2.71 -12.67 23.90
N ARG A 89 2.08 -12.91 25.06
CA ARG A 89 0.75 -13.54 25.10
C ARG A 89 -0.30 -12.68 24.41
N ASN A 90 -0.29 -11.38 24.67
CA ASN A 90 -1.20 -10.44 24.01
C ASN A 90 -0.97 -10.40 22.48
N VAL A 91 0.28 -10.43 22.00
CA VAL A 91 0.61 -10.54 20.57
C VAL A 91 0.04 -11.83 19.98
N LYS A 92 0.24 -12.97 20.66
CA LYS A 92 -0.30 -14.26 20.27
C LYS A 92 -1.83 -14.21 20.16
N ASP A 93 -2.51 -13.77 21.23
CA ASP A 93 -3.97 -13.73 21.29
C ASP A 93 -4.55 -12.80 20.23
N TYR A 94 -3.90 -11.65 19.98
CA TYR A 94 -4.30 -10.72 18.93
C TYR A 94 -4.14 -11.33 17.54
N ALA A 95 -3.02 -12.00 17.28
CA ALA A 95 -2.78 -12.65 15.98
C ALA A 95 -3.81 -13.78 15.72
N GLU A 96 -4.18 -14.53 16.74
CA GLU A 96 -5.20 -15.59 16.64
C GLU A 96 -6.60 -15.00 16.44
N GLN A 97 -6.98 -13.99 17.22
CA GLN A 97 -8.29 -13.34 17.15
C GLN A 97 -8.53 -12.64 15.80
N LYS A 98 -7.51 -12.04 15.23
CA LYS A 98 -7.59 -11.28 13.96
C LYS A 98 -7.22 -12.10 12.72
N ASP A 99 -6.91 -13.38 12.89
CA ASP A 99 -6.45 -14.29 11.83
C ASP A 99 -5.22 -13.76 11.09
N LEU A 100 -4.25 -13.21 11.85
CA LEU A 100 -3.05 -12.61 11.29
C LEU A 100 -1.89 -13.61 11.26
N LYS A 101 -1.02 -13.44 10.28
CA LYS A 101 0.30 -14.06 10.20
C LYS A 101 1.36 -13.05 10.58
N LEU A 102 2.44 -13.52 11.21
CA LEU A 102 3.49 -12.69 11.79
C LEU A 102 4.83 -12.93 11.11
N THR A 103 5.54 -11.85 10.78
CA THR A 103 6.98 -11.86 10.55
C THR A 103 7.64 -11.14 11.72
N ILE A 104 8.65 -11.75 12.31
CA ILE A 104 9.35 -11.25 13.50
C ILE A 104 10.69 -10.67 13.05
N ILE A 105 10.91 -9.38 13.29
CA ILE A 105 12.10 -8.66 12.82
C ILE A 105 12.93 -8.20 14.00
N GLY A 106 14.22 -8.59 14.01
CA GLY A 106 15.16 -8.23 15.07
C GLY A 106 16.06 -7.08 14.65
N HIS A 107 16.21 -6.10 15.56
CA HIS A 107 17.09 -4.95 15.41
C HIS A 107 18.15 -4.90 16.49
N THR A 108 19.25 -4.21 16.21
CA THR A 108 20.37 -3.97 17.13
C THR A 108 20.69 -2.49 17.20
N ASP A 109 21.54 -2.12 18.15
CA ASP A 109 22.25 -0.85 18.12
C ASP A 109 23.49 -0.92 17.21
N SER A 110 24.18 0.20 17.04
CA SER A 110 25.37 0.33 16.17
C SER A 110 26.67 -0.14 16.80
N LYS A 111 26.64 -0.93 17.88
CA LYS A 111 27.85 -1.48 18.50
C LYS A 111 28.15 -2.84 17.88
N GLY A 112 29.33 -2.95 17.28
CA GLY A 112 29.82 -4.16 16.63
C GLY A 112 29.96 -4.00 15.12
N SER A 113 30.15 -5.11 14.40
CA SER A 113 30.15 -5.13 12.96
C SER A 113 28.75 -5.46 12.43
N ASP A 114 28.43 -5.00 11.20
CA ASP A 114 27.16 -5.28 10.53
C ASP A 114 26.82 -6.77 10.51
N ALA A 115 27.81 -7.62 10.17
CA ALA A 115 27.64 -9.07 10.13
C ALA A 115 27.30 -9.64 11.53
N TYR A 116 27.95 -9.13 12.58
CA TYR A 116 27.64 -9.51 13.94
C TYR A 116 26.22 -9.07 14.33
N ASN A 117 25.86 -7.83 14.04
CA ASN A 117 24.55 -7.25 14.35
C ASN A 117 23.43 -7.94 13.59
N MET A 118 23.62 -8.31 12.34
CA MET A 118 22.69 -9.15 11.59
C MET A 118 22.47 -10.51 12.27
N ALA A 119 23.53 -11.17 12.70
CA ALA A 119 23.43 -12.44 13.41
C ALA A 119 22.77 -12.28 14.79
N LEU A 120 23.06 -11.20 15.52
CA LEU A 120 22.46 -10.92 16.82
C LEU A 120 20.97 -10.61 16.72
N GLY A 121 20.57 -9.77 15.74
CA GLY A 121 19.18 -9.48 15.45
C GLY A 121 18.38 -10.75 15.09
N MET A 122 18.99 -11.65 14.29
CA MET A 122 18.38 -12.94 13.97
C MET A 122 18.19 -13.81 15.22
N ARG A 123 19.21 -13.93 16.09
CA ARG A 123 19.09 -14.70 17.36
C ARG A 123 17.97 -14.15 18.24
N ARG A 124 17.79 -12.83 18.33
CA ARG A 124 16.71 -12.18 19.07
C ARG A 124 15.33 -12.52 18.51
N ALA A 125 15.19 -12.41 17.20
CA ALA A 125 13.93 -12.73 16.54
C ALA A 125 13.54 -14.21 16.66
N VAL A 126 14.54 -15.13 16.58
CA VAL A 126 14.35 -16.56 16.84
C VAL A 126 13.93 -16.81 18.30
N ALA A 127 14.55 -16.16 19.28
CA ALA A 127 14.17 -16.33 20.69
C ALA A 127 12.74 -15.87 20.98
N VAL A 128 12.28 -14.82 20.31
CA VAL A 128 10.89 -14.33 20.42
C VAL A 128 9.92 -15.31 19.74
N ARG A 129 10.24 -15.81 18.54
CA ARG A 129 9.49 -16.87 17.87
C ARG A 129 9.29 -18.07 18.78
N ASP A 130 10.37 -18.58 19.35
CA ASP A 130 10.36 -19.78 20.18
C ASP A 130 9.48 -19.56 21.44
N LYS A 131 9.53 -18.35 22.00
CA LYS A 131 8.69 -17.99 23.15
C LYS A 131 7.21 -17.87 22.77
N LEU A 132 6.85 -17.35 21.58
CA LEU A 132 5.49 -17.33 21.08
C LEU A 132 4.93 -18.75 20.86
N LEU A 133 5.77 -19.65 20.31
CA LEU A 133 5.42 -21.08 20.16
C LEU A 133 5.23 -21.78 21.50
N GLU A 134 6.08 -21.48 22.48
CA GLU A 134 5.97 -21.97 23.86
C GLU A 134 4.63 -21.53 24.51
N PHE A 135 4.16 -20.32 24.19
CA PHE A 135 2.87 -19.81 24.65
C PHE A 135 1.68 -20.34 23.84
N GLY A 136 1.93 -21.21 22.87
CA GLY A 136 0.90 -21.92 22.11
C GLY A 136 0.45 -21.22 20.82
N LEU A 137 1.22 -20.25 20.29
CA LEU A 137 0.92 -19.70 18.97
C LEU A 137 1.02 -20.81 17.91
N ASN A 138 0.00 -20.91 17.03
CA ASN A 138 0.04 -21.87 15.93
C ASN A 138 1.23 -21.56 15.00
N PRO A 139 2.15 -22.52 14.76
CA PRO A 139 3.31 -22.33 13.89
C PRO A 139 2.97 -21.82 12.48
N ALA A 140 1.81 -22.17 11.94
CA ALA A 140 1.34 -21.72 10.63
C ALA A 140 1.10 -20.21 10.55
N ARG A 141 1.03 -19.54 11.71
CA ARG A 141 0.90 -18.07 11.79
C ARG A 141 2.24 -17.35 11.72
N ILE A 142 3.36 -18.05 11.76
CA ILE A 142 4.68 -17.46 11.63
C ILE A 142 5.12 -17.57 10.17
N LEU A 143 5.12 -16.44 9.45
CA LEU A 143 5.60 -16.36 8.07
C LEU A 143 7.12 -16.41 7.99
N GLY A 144 7.79 -15.77 8.93
CA GLY A 144 9.23 -15.68 8.87
C GLY A 144 9.84 -15.01 10.09
N VAL A 145 11.17 -15.14 10.14
CA VAL A 145 12.03 -14.49 11.13
C VAL A 145 13.12 -13.76 10.34
N GLU A 146 13.25 -12.48 10.57
CA GLU A 146 14.19 -11.61 9.85
C GLU A 146 15.08 -10.83 10.82
N SER A 147 16.20 -10.33 10.30
CA SER A 147 17.04 -9.37 10.99
C SER A 147 17.31 -8.18 10.09
N ARG A 148 17.28 -7.00 10.66
CA ARG A 148 17.76 -5.75 10.04
C ARG A 148 19.09 -5.29 10.66
N GLY A 149 19.58 -5.99 11.69
CA GLY A 149 20.77 -5.55 12.40
C GLY A 149 20.63 -4.10 12.85
N GLU A 150 21.63 -3.29 12.54
CA GLU A 150 21.67 -1.85 12.86
C GLU A 150 21.19 -0.93 11.73
N SER A 151 20.73 -1.48 10.59
CA SER A 151 20.45 -0.71 9.39
C SER A 151 19.23 0.21 9.49
N GLU A 152 18.30 -0.07 10.42
CA GLU A 152 17.05 0.68 10.59
C GLU A 152 16.93 1.21 12.02
N PRO A 153 17.73 2.22 12.43
CA PRO A 153 17.65 2.81 13.75
C PRO A 153 16.40 3.70 13.87
N ILE A 154 15.73 3.65 15.03
CA ILE A 154 14.60 4.52 15.38
C ILE A 154 14.98 5.64 16.34
N ALA A 155 16.19 5.57 16.92
CA ALA A 155 16.71 6.56 17.83
C ALA A 155 18.22 6.76 17.61
N PRO A 156 18.80 7.88 18.08
CA PRO A 156 20.23 8.15 17.94
C PRO A 156 21.09 7.08 18.63
N ASN A 157 22.12 6.58 17.95
CA ASN A 157 23.02 5.57 18.48
C ASN A 157 24.15 6.15 19.38
N ASP A 158 24.29 7.45 19.45
CA ASP A 158 25.27 8.16 20.28
C ASP A 158 24.89 8.15 21.77
N THR A 159 23.61 8.10 22.10
CA THR A 159 23.10 8.04 23.48
C THR A 159 22.88 6.60 23.95
N ALA A 160 22.93 6.36 25.24
CA ALA A 160 22.64 5.04 25.84
C ALA A 160 21.15 4.67 25.67
N GLU A 161 20.29 5.65 25.84
CA GLU A 161 18.84 5.55 25.69
C GLU A 161 18.45 5.22 24.25
N GLY A 162 19.03 5.92 23.27
CA GLY A 162 18.74 5.66 21.86
C GLY A 162 19.23 4.27 21.43
N ARG A 163 20.41 3.83 21.89
CA ARG A 163 20.85 2.45 21.66
C ARG A 163 19.90 1.42 22.29
N PHE A 164 19.35 1.71 23.47
CA PHE A 164 18.36 0.83 24.09
C PHE A 164 17.09 0.73 23.23
N GLU A 165 16.59 1.84 22.68
CA GLU A 165 15.44 1.87 21.77
C GLU A 165 15.69 1.08 20.48
N ASN A 166 16.93 1.13 19.94
CA ASN A 166 17.31 0.42 18.74
C ASN A 166 17.37 -1.10 18.93
N ARG A 167 17.66 -1.59 20.16
CA ARG A 167 17.69 -3.04 20.49
C ARG A 167 16.29 -3.60 20.70
N ARG A 168 15.48 -3.65 19.65
CA ARG A 168 14.05 -3.98 19.69
C ARG A 168 13.66 -5.15 18.78
N ILE A 169 12.44 -5.61 18.97
CA ILE A 169 11.73 -6.50 18.03
C ILE A 169 10.55 -5.74 17.42
N GLU A 170 10.35 -5.95 16.15
CA GLU A 170 9.15 -5.53 15.43
C GLU A 170 8.36 -6.74 14.93
N PHE A 171 7.04 -6.61 14.94
CA PHE A 171 6.12 -7.60 14.38
C PHE A 171 5.44 -7.02 13.15
N LYS A 172 5.71 -7.62 11.99
CA LYS A 172 5.00 -7.29 10.76
C LYS A 172 3.85 -8.26 10.59
N THR A 173 2.63 -7.75 10.42
CA THR A 173 1.43 -8.57 10.30
C THR A 173 0.91 -8.60 8.87
N THR A 174 0.37 -9.76 8.47
CA THR A 174 -0.31 -9.95 7.18
C THR A 174 -1.55 -10.81 7.40
N LYS A 175 -2.61 -10.57 6.66
CA LYS A 175 -3.79 -11.44 6.60
C LYS A 175 -3.56 -12.61 5.68
#